data_dd771bcc314c5fbd9fe5a366953d5ee7
#
_entry.id   dd771bcc314c5fbd9fe5a366953d5ee7
#
_cell.length_a   1.000
_cell.length_b   1.000
_cell.length_c   1.000
_cell.angle_alpha   90.00
_cell.angle_beta   90.00
_cell.angle_gamma   90.00
#
_symmetry.space_group_name_H-M   'P 1'
#
loop_
_entity.id
_entity.type
_entity.pdbx_description
1 polymer ?
#
loop_
_entity_poly.entity_id
_entity_poly.type
_entity_poly.pdbx_seq_one_letter_code
_entity_poly.pdbx_strand_id
1 'polypeptide(L)'
;TTYKWFVTKPINNYNVSVNIANYAVIADTIHSVTGIQPATYYVLDYNEAVAKEHFKEARDMMRSLEKFFGPFPWWEDGYKLVETPYLGMEHQTAVAYGNDFRIYDKSKSRSIYGFIDYITLHETAHEWWGNNITACDGADVWLHEGFAMYSEVLYVEDQLGYPMSIHYLLELRPRIRNRRAIVGPRDEYYWGFEDAYNKGAWILHTMRSILDDDNMFFGILKGFQREFGSQIVCTEDLVEYINNVTGQDFKPFFNQYIFDRRPPTLEYSLSNDKLFYRYTGILPEFSMPINVLVNKDEVRLQPTTV
;
A
#
# COMPACT_ATOMS: atom_id res chain seq x y z
N THR A 1 -40.74 0.17 -0.49
CA THR A 1 -39.82 -0.95 -0.23
C THR A 1 -38.77 -0.43 0.76
N THR A 2 -38.49 -1.20 1.80
CA THR A 2 -37.44 -0.87 2.80
C THR A 2 -36.31 -1.85 2.65
N TYR A 3 -35.09 -1.36 2.55
CA TYR A 3 -33.88 -2.16 2.55
C TYR A 3 -33.23 -2.05 3.92
N LYS A 4 -32.74 -3.17 4.47
CA LYS A 4 -31.99 -3.21 5.74
C LYS A 4 -30.61 -3.75 5.44
N TRP A 5 -29.59 -3.00 5.90
CA TRP A 5 -28.20 -3.37 5.80
C TRP A 5 -27.63 -3.57 7.19
N PHE A 6 -26.69 -4.48 7.32
CA PHE A 6 -26.03 -4.79 8.57
C PHE A 6 -24.58 -5.17 8.28
N VAL A 7 -23.67 -4.73 9.14
CA VAL A 7 -22.27 -5.15 9.15
C VAL A 7 -21.95 -5.83 10.47
N THR A 8 -21.16 -6.89 10.45
CA THR A 8 -20.84 -7.70 11.63
C THR A 8 -19.67 -7.12 12.43
N LYS A 9 -18.82 -6.34 11.79
CA LYS A 9 -17.61 -5.75 12.37
C LYS A 9 -17.73 -4.22 12.49
N PRO A 10 -16.92 -3.58 13.35
CA PRO A 10 -16.84 -2.12 13.39
C PRO A 10 -16.55 -1.54 12.00
N ILE A 11 -17.18 -0.42 11.69
CA ILE A 11 -17.01 0.31 10.43
C ILE A 11 -16.79 1.79 10.71
N ASN A 12 -15.85 2.40 10.03
CA ASN A 12 -15.65 3.84 10.06
C ASN A 12 -16.81 4.55 9.38
N ASN A 13 -17.23 5.68 9.93
CA ASN A 13 -18.40 6.41 9.42
C ASN A 13 -18.23 6.89 7.98
N TYR A 14 -17.01 7.20 7.53
CA TYR A 14 -16.73 7.62 6.15
C TYR A 14 -16.91 6.47 5.14
N ASN A 15 -16.88 5.21 5.59
CA ASN A 15 -17.09 4.03 4.77
C ASN A 15 -18.58 3.73 4.49
N VAL A 16 -19.49 4.40 5.21
CA VAL A 16 -20.93 4.21 4.99
C VAL A 16 -21.37 5.03 3.80
N SER A 17 -21.64 4.37 2.69
CA SER A 17 -22.07 5.02 1.45
C SER A 17 -23.39 4.45 0.96
N VAL A 18 -24.14 5.25 0.20
CA VAL A 18 -25.42 4.84 -0.40
C VAL A 18 -25.28 4.91 -1.92
N ASN A 19 -25.35 3.75 -2.56
CA ASN A 19 -25.31 3.61 -4.01
C ASN A 19 -26.69 3.20 -4.53
N ILE A 20 -27.28 4.02 -5.42
CA ILE A 20 -28.63 3.78 -5.97
C ILE A 20 -28.56 3.91 -7.49
N ALA A 21 -28.72 2.82 -8.19
CA ALA A 21 -28.79 2.78 -9.65
C ALA A 21 -29.55 1.51 -10.11
N ASN A 22 -29.69 1.35 -11.42
CA ASN A 22 -30.17 0.09 -11.99
C ASN A 22 -28.99 -0.90 -12.10
N TYR A 23 -28.65 -1.52 -10.96
CA TYR A 23 -27.54 -2.45 -10.87
C TYR A 23 -27.93 -3.86 -11.30
N ALA A 24 -27.12 -4.44 -12.21
CA ALA A 24 -27.00 -5.89 -12.35
C ALA A 24 -26.12 -6.43 -11.22
N VAL A 25 -26.42 -7.64 -10.76
CA VAL A 25 -25.71 -8.31 -9.67
C VAL A 25 -24.96 -9.52 -10.23
N ILE A 26 -23.64 -9.48 -10.15
CA ILE A 26 -22.76 -10.56 -10.59
C ILE A 26 -22.29 -11.31 -9.35
N ALA A 27 -22.69 -12.58 -9.23
CA ALA A 27 -22.17 -13.47 -8.19
C ALA A 27 -20.87 -14.12 -8.66
N ASP A 28 -19.87 -14.15 -7.78
CA ASP A 28 -18.57 -14.76 -8.01
C ASP A 28 -18.07 -15.50 -6.77
N THR A 29 -16.93 -16.18 -6.89
CA THR A 29 -16.25 -16.87 -5.80
C THR A 29 -14.76 -16.60 -5.83
N ILE A 30 -14.17 -16.43 -4.65
CA ILE A 30 -12.73 -16.22 -4.45
C ILE A 30 -12.16 -17.38 -3.65
N HIS A 31 -11.04 -17.92 -4.11
CA HIS A 31 -10.26 -18.92 -3.37
C HIS A 31 -9.35 -18.17 -2.37
N SER A 32 -9.87 -17.94 -1.18
CA SER A 32 -9.19 -17.35 -0.05
C SER A 32 -8.30 -18.36 0.68
N VAL A 33 -7.36 -17.87 1.51
CA VAL A 33 -6.60 -18.69 2.46
C VAL A 33 -7.50 -19.36 3.51
N THR A 34 -8.72 -18.87 3.69
CA THR A 34 -9.74 -19.42 4.61
C THR A 34 -10.76 -20.34 3.93
N GLY A 35 -10.58 -20.63 2.64
CA GLY A 35 -11.51 -21.46 1.85
C GLY A 35 -12.15 -20.71 0.69
N ILE A 36 -13.19 -21.29 0.09
CA ILE A 36 -13.95 -20.65 -0.99
C ILE A 36 -14.93 -19.66 -0.37
N GLN A 37 -14.82 -18.39 -0.76
CA GLN A 37 -15.61 -17.29 -0.24
C GLN A 37 -16.45 -16.62 -1.33
N PRO A 38 -17.65 -16.11 -1.00
CA PRO A 38 -18.48 -15.40 -1.96
C PRO A 38 -17.96 -14.00 -2.23
N ALA A 39 -18.07 -13.57 -3.50
CA ALA A 39 -17.88 -12.18 -3.91
C ALA A 39 -19.11 -11.74 -4.72
N THR A 40 -19.43 -10.46 -4.66
CA THR A 40 -20.59 -9.90 -5.38
C THR A 40 -20.23 -8.56 -6.00
N TYR A 41 -20.49 -8.41 -7.29
CA TYR A 41 -20.22 -7.15 -7.99
C TYR A 41 -21.54 -6.51 -8.42
N TYR A 42 -21.71 -5.24 -8.05
CA TYR A 42 -22.86 -4.41 -8.41
C TYR A 42 -22.42 -3.45 -9.51
N VAL A 43 -22.90 -3.66 -10.73
CA VAL A 43 -22.51 -2.88 -11.91
C VAL A 43 -23.74 -2.36 -12.63
N LEU A 44 -23.63 -1.23 -13.31
CA LEU A 44 -24.73 -0.75 -14.12
C LEU A 44 -25.11 -1.81 -15.17
N ASP A 45 -26.39 -2.02 -15.38
CA ASP A 45 -26.91 -3.16 -16.16
C ASP A 45 -26.32 -3.27 -17.57
N TYR A 46 -26.04 -2.11 -18.20
CA TYR A 46 -25.41 -2.05 -19.53
C TYR A 46 -23.91 -2.40 -19.51
N ASN A 47 -23.28 -2.45 -18.34
CA ASN A 47 -21.87 -2.83 -18.17
C ASN A 47 -21.66 -4.27 -17.69
N GLU A 48 -22.75 -5.04 -17.46
CA GLU A 48 -22.65 -6.39 -16.90
C GLU A 48 -21.69 -7.31 -17.65
N ALA A 49 -21.72 -7.29 -18.97
CA ALA A 49 -20.90 -8.17 -19.79
C ALA A 49 -19.39 -7.85 -19.68
N VAL A 50 -19.02 -6.59 -19.75
CA VAL A 50 -17.61 -6.15 -19.65
C VAL A 50 -17.11 -6.32 -18.21
N ALA A 51 -17.91 -6.05 -17.22
CA ALA A 51 -17.56 -6.20 -15.81
C ALA A 51 -17.29 -7.67 -15.43
N LYS A 52 -18.06 -8.62 -15.94
CA LYS A 52 -17.83 -10.06 -15.73
C LYS A 52 -16.43 -10.51 -16.18
N GLU A 53 -15.93 -9.94 -17.27
CA GLU A 53 -14.58 -10.26 -17.74
C GLU A 53 -13.52 -9.52 -16.92
N HIS A 54 -13.76 -8.24 -16.68
CA HIS A 54 -12.81 -7.35 -15.98
C HIS A 54 -12.53 -7.80 -14.54
N PHE A 55 -13.58 -8.06 -13.76
CA PHE A 55 -13.44 -8.42 -12.34
C PHE A 55 -12.94 -9.85 -12.08
N LYS A 56 -12.65 -10.65 -13.11
CA LYS A 56 -11.92 -11.90 -12.92
C LYS A 56 -10.55 -11.68 -12.26
N GLU A 57 -9.93 -10.54 -12.51
CA GLU A 57 -8.63 -10.18 -11.92
C GLU A 57 -8.74 -9.96 -10.41
N ALA A 58 -9.90 -9.56 -9.88
CA ALA A 58 -10.12 -9.37 -8.45
C ALA A 58 -9.82 -10.63 -7.62
N ARG A 59 -9.96 -11.82 -8.20
CA ARG A 59 -9.60 -13.09 -7.55
C ARG A 59 -8.11 -13.22 -7.32
N ASP A 60 -7.30 -12.83 -8.29
CA ASP A 60 -5.83 -12.89 -8.20
C ASP A 60 -5.33 -11.78 -7.28
N MET A 61 -5.95 -10.60 -7.33
CA MET A 61 -5.67 -9.48 -6.44
C MET A 61 -5.92 -9.87 -4.98
N MET A 62 -7.10 -10.41 -4.67
CA MET A 62 -7.44 -10.86 -3.31
C MET A 62 -6.44 -11.90 -2.80
N ARG A 63 -6.11 -12.91 -3.61
CA ARG A 63 -5.15 -13.95 -3.23
C ARG A 63 -3.76 -13.37 -2.94
N SER A 64 -3.32 -12.40 -3.74
CA SER A 64 -2.04 -11.73 -3.55
C SER A 64 -2.04 -10.89 -2.27
N LEU A 65 -3.09 -10.12 -2.02
CA LEU A 65 -3.23 -9.33 -0.79
C LEU A 65 -3.25 -10.21 0.46
N GLU A 66 -4.00 -11.32 0.44
CA GLU A 66 -4.00 -12.29 1.54
C GLU A 66 -2.63 -12.95 1.75
N LYS A 67 -1.88 -13.20 0.67
CA LYS A 67 -0.51 -13.71 0.76
C LYS A 67 0.39 -12.77 1.55
N PHE A 68 0.29 -11.46 1.36
CA PHE A 68 1.18 -10.47 1.96
C PHE A 68 0.67 -9.94 3.31
N PHE A 69 -0.64 -9.84 3.52
CA PHE A 69 -1.22 -9.18 4.69
C PHE A 69 -2.00 -10.11 5.62
N GLY A 70 -2.26 -11.35 5.21
CA GLY A 70 -3.10 -12.30 5.94
C GLY A 70 -4.55 -12.29 5.44
N PRO A 71 -5.43 -13.12 6.06
CA PRO A 71 -6.80 -13.30 5.60
C PRO A 71 -7.54 -11.98 5.44
N PHE A 72 -8.43 -11.90 4.45
CA PHE A 72 -9.37 -10.79 4.31
C PHE A 72 -10.20 -10.63 5.59
N PRO A 73 -10.26 -9.43 6.19
CA PRO A 73 -10.79 -9.26 7.55
C PRO A 73 -12.31 -9.44 7.66
N TRP A 74 -13.04 -9.35 6.55
CA TRP A 74 -14.49 -9.16 6.52
C TRP A 74 -15.27 -10.24 5.78
N TRP A 75 -14.79 -11.49 5.70
CA TRP A 75 -15.49 -12.56 4.97
C TRP A 75 -16.90 -12.79 5.46
N GLU A 76 -17.22 -12.51 6.73
CA GLU A 76 -18.58 -12.60 7.28
C GLU A 76 -19.53 -11.60 6.62
N ASP A 77 -19.05 -10.43 6.24
CA ASP A 77 -19.80 -9.39 5.52
C ASP A 77 -19.66 -9.53 3.99
N GLY A 78 -18.69 -10.31 3.52
CA GLY A 78 -18.40 -10.61 2.13
C GLY A 78 -17.68 -9.47 1.39
N TYR A 79 -17.03 -9.81 0.28
CA TYR A 79 -16.32 -8.86 -0.58
C TYR A 79 -17.22 -8.38 -1.72
N LYS A 80 -17.31 -7.09 -1.92
CA LYS A 80 -18.12 -6.47 -2.96
C LYS A 80 -17.40 -5.38 -3.70
N LEU A 81 -17.60 -5.30 -5.02
CA LEU A 81 -17.26 -4.15 -5.85
C LEU A 81 -18.57 -3.49 -6.30
N VAL A 82 -18.61 -2.17 -6.23
CA VAL A 82 -19.78 -1.37 -6.61
C VAL A 82 -19.35 -0.34 -7.65
N GLU A 83 -19.91 -0.42 -8.85
CA GLU A 83 -19.66 0.59 -9.88
C GLU A 83 -20.23 1.94 -9.47
N THR A 84 -19.38 2.97 -9.56
CA THR A 84 -19.69 4.35 -9.17
C THR A 84 -19.27 5.35 -10.24
N PRO A 85 -19.81 6.58 -10.24
CA PRO A 85 -19.43 7.61 -11.20
C PRO A 85 -18.10 8.33 -10.86
N TYR A 86 -17.35 7.86 -9.87
CA TYR A 86 -16.04 8.36 -9.46
C TYR A 86 -15.03 7.22 -9.47
N LEU A 87 -13.73 7.55 -9.50
CA LEU A 87 -12.64 6.63 -9.84
C LEU A 87 -12.58 5.40 -8.92
N GLY A 88 -12.61 5.60 -7.62
CA GLY A 88 -12.57 4.57 -6.58
C GLY A 88 -12.76 5.18 -5.20
N MET A 89 -13.08 4.34 -4.24
CA MET A 89 -13.12 4.64 -2.81
C MET A 89 -13.18 3.35 -2.01
N GLU A 90 -12.46 3.32 -0.90
CA GLU A 90 -12.25 2.16 -0.04
C GLU A 90 -13.41 1.85 0.92
N HIS A 91 -14.66 2.01 0.51
CA HIS A 91 -15.79 1.68 1.40
C HIS A 91 -15.74 0.22 1.85
N GLN A 92 -15.65 0.01 3.17
CA GLN A 92 -15.48 -1.32 3.77
C GLN A 92 -16.51 -2.32 3.24
N THR A 93 -16.04 -3.44 2.69
CA THR A 93 -16.85 -4.51 2.08
C THR A 93 -17.75 -4.11 0.91
N ALA A 94 -17.67 -2.86 0.44
CA ALA A 94 -18.42 -2.31 -0.67
C ALA A 94 -17.57 -1.36 -1.50
N VAL A 95 -16.39 -1.83 -1.89
CA VAL A 95 -15.34 -1.07 -2.59
C VAL A 95 -15.91 -0.44 -3.85
N ALA A 96 -15.76 0.90 -3.97
CA ALA A 96 -16.25 1.64 -5.11
C ALA A 96 -15.28 1.53 -6.29
N TYR A 97 -15.84 1.37 -7.49
CA TYR A 97 -15.09 1.25 -8.73
C TYR A 97 -15.68 2.11 -9.85
N GLY A 98 -14.89 2.93 -10.51
CA GLY A 98 -15.32 3.78 -11.61
C GLY A 98 -14.24 4.03 -12.66
N ASN A 99 -13.42 3.01 -12.98
CA ASN A 99 -12.31 3.11 -13.94
C ASN A 99 -12.69 2.61 -15.34
N ASP A 100 -13.98 2.72 -15.73
CA ASP A 100 -14.51 2.44 -17.08
C ASP A 100 -14.23 1.04 -17.62
N PHE A 101 -13.96 0.04 -16.76
CA PHE A 101 -13.63 -1.34 -17.14
C PHE A 101 -12.55 -1.42 -18.23
N ARG A 102 -11.51 -0.59 -18.10
CA ARG A 102 -10.45 -0.51 -19.08
C ARG A 102 -9.77 -1.86 -19.24
N ILE A 103 -9.72 -2.34 -20.48
CA ILE A 103 -9.00 -3.57 -20.80
C ILE A 103 -7.52 -3.22 -20.90
N TYR A 104 -6.73 -3.76 -19.99
CA TYR A 104 -5.28 -3.61 -20.00
C TYR A 104 -4.67 -4.65 -20.95
N ASP A 105 -4.16 -4.20 -22.09
CA ASP A 105 -3.42 -5.05 -23.02
C ASP A 105 -1.95 -5.11 -22.61
N LYS A 106 -1.62 -6.14 -21.84
CA LYS A 106 -0.26 -6.40 -21.33
C LYS A 106 0.81 -6.41 -22.44
N SER A 107 0.41 -6.68 -23.69
CA SER A 107 1.34 -6.75 -24.82
C SER A 107 1.63 -5.39 -25.46
N LYS A 108 0.81 -4.38 -25.19
CA LYS A 108 0.87 -3.07 -25.86
C LYS A 108 1.18 -1.91 -24.91
N SER A 109 1.08 -2.11 -23.62
CA SER A 109 1.33 -1.06 -22.65
C SER A 109 2.83 -0.74 -22.58
N ARG A 110 3.17 0.55 -22.66
CA ARG A 110 4.51 1.08 -22.40
C ARG A 110 4.71 1.42 -20.91
N SER A 111 3.64 1.47 -20.16
CA SER A 111 3.63 1.71 -18.73
C SER A 111 3.09 0.48 -18.01
N ILE A 112 3.65 0.19 -16.85
CA ILE A 112 3.23 -0.89 -15.99
C ILE A 112 1.80 -0.69 -15.47
N TYR A 113 1.32 0.56 -15.37
CA TYR A 113 -0.07 0.90 -15.10
C TYR A 113 -1.08 0.40 -16.17
N GLY A 114 -0.60 -0.08 -17.31
CA GLY A 114 -1.42 -0.71 -18.32
C GLY A 114 -1.51 -2.23 -18.20
N PHE A 115 -0.94 -2.83 -17.14
CA PHE A 115 -0.98 -4.27 -16.93
C PHE A 115 -2.00 -4.73 -15.91
N ILE A 116 -2.43 -3.83 -15.03
CA ILE A 116 -3.32 -4.13 -13.90
C ILE A 116 -4.41 -3.07 -13.80
N ASP A 117 -5.56 -3.46 -13.30
CA ASP A 117 -6.53 -2.49 -12.80
C ASP A 117 -6.09 -2.04 -11.39
N TYR A 118 -5.27 -0.97 -11.39
CA TYR A 118 -4.72 -0.43 -10.16
C TYR A 118 -5.81 0.09 -9.21
N ILE A 119 -6.98 0.54 -9.72
CA ILE A 119 -8.06 1.02 -8.87
C ILE A 119 -8.68 -0.12 -8.07
N THR A 120 -9.12 -1.21 -8.73
CA THR A 120 -9.65 -2.37 -8.02
C THR A 120 -8.67 -2.87 -6.97
N LEU A 121 -7.39 -2.92 -7.29
CA LEU A 121 -6.34 -3.41 -6.38
C LEU A 121 -6.10 -2.45 -5.21
N HIS A 122 -5.93 -1.16 -5.48
CA HIS A 122 -5.68 -0.10 -4.50
C HIS A 122 -6.80 -0.03 -3.47
N GLU A 123 -8.04 0.12 -3.97
CA GLU A 123 -9.21 0.24 -3.11
C GLU A 123 -9.48 -1.07 -2.32
N THR A 124 -9.17 -2.23 -2.90
CA THR A 124 -9.27 -3.51 -2.17
C THR A 124 -8.19 -3.63 -1.09
N ALA A 125 -6.99 -3.12 -1.31
CA ALA A 125 -5.92 -3.17 -0.31
C ALA A 125 -6.24 -2.36 0.95
N HIS A 126 -7.04 -1.32 0.81
CA HIS A 126 -7.55 -0.54 1.93
C HIS A 126 -8.40 -1.34 2.91
N GLU A 127 -8.92 -2.50 2.53
CA GLU A 127 -9.62 -3.38 3.48
C GLU A 127 -8.72 -3.83 4.64
N TRP A 128 -7.42 -3.94 4.40
CA TRP A 128 -6.40 -4.16 5.43
C TRP A 128 -5.85 -2.84 5.98
N TRP A 129 -5.59 -1.85 5.10
CA TRP A 129 -4.88 -0.60 5.40
C TRP A 129 -5.80 0.60 5.19
N GLY A 130 -6.55 0.96 6.21
CA GLY A 130 -7.61 1.96 6.18
C GLY A 130 -8.85 1.49 6.92
N ASN A 131 -9.36 0.31 6.58
CA ASN A 131 -10.55 -0.25 7.19
C ASN A 131 -10.23 -1.10 8.42
N ASN A 132 -9.37 -2.12 8.29
CA ASN A 132 -8.99 -2.96 9.43
C ASN A 132 -8.01 -2.26 10.37
N ILE A 133 -7.07 -1.52 9.83
CA ILE A 133 -6.16 -0.66 10.58
C ILE A 133 -6.40 0.76 10.10
N THR A 134 -6.94 1.61 10.97
CA THR A 134 -7.34 2.98 10.65
C THR A 134 -6.36 3.98 11.23
N ALA A 135 -5.94 4.97 10.44
CA ALA A 135 -5.10 6.06 10.91
C ALA A 135 -5.82 6.91 11.97
N CYS A 136 -5.10 7.31 13.01
CA CYS A 136 -5.66 8.07 14.13
C CYS A 136 -6.01 9.52 13.75
N ASP A 137 -5.42 10.04 12.69
CA ASP A 137 -5.64 11.40 12.19
C ASP A 137 -5.41 11.44 10.67
N GLY A 138 -5.97 12.43 9.99
CA GLY A 138 -5.70 12.71 8.59
C GLY A 138 -4.21 12.96 8.29
N ALA A 139 -3.45 13.42 9.28
CA ALA A 139 -2.00 13.55 9.19
C ALA A 139 -1.29 12.21 9.02
N ASP A 140 -1.85 11.12 9.53
CA ASP A 140 -1.30 9.76 9.47
C ASP A 140 -1.84 8.93 8.28
N VAL A 141 -2.56 9.56 7.35
CA VAL A 141 -3.21 8.87 6.22
C VAL A 141 -2.26 8.07 5.33
N TRP A 142 -0.95 8.29 5.41
CA TRP A 142 0.03 7.47 4.71
C TRP A 142 -0.03 5.99 5.13
N LEU A 143 -0.55 5.70 6.34
CA LEU A 143 -0.84 4.33 6.80
C LEU A 143 -1.93 3.65 5.96
N HIS A 144 -2.81 4.43 5.34
CA HIS A 144 -3.75 3.94 4.34
C HIS A 144 -3.08 3.93 2.95
N GLU A 145 -2.76 5.09 2.45
CA GLU A 145 -2.39 5.33 1.06
C GLU A 145 -1.02 4.77 0.68
N GLY A 146 -0.03 4.89 1.57
CA GLY A 146 1.31 4.35 1.35
C GLY A 146 1.31 2.83 1.27
N PHE A 147 0.51 2.17 2.12
CA PHE A 147 0.37 0.72 2.11
C PHE A 147 -0.49 0.24 0.93
N ALA A 148 -1.57 0.93 0.59
CA ALA A 148 -2.37 0.60 -0.60
C ALA A 148 -1.53 0.76 -1.89
N MET A 149 -0.77 1.84 -2.02
CA MET A 149 0.17 2.03 -3.13
C MET A 149 1.26 0.95 -3.17
N TYR A 150 1.80 0.55 -2.01
CA TYR A 150 2.78 -0.52 -1.95
C TYR A 150 2.19 -1.90 -2.26
N SER A 151 0.90 -2.08 -2.01
CA SER A 151 0.17 -3.29 -2.40
C SER A 151 0.15 -3.49 -3.92
N GLU A 152 0.09 -2.40 -4.69
CA GLU A 152 0.23 -2.45 -6.15
C GLU A 152 1.62 -2.98 -6.56
N VAL A 153 2.66 -2.50 -5.89
CA VAL A 153 4.05 -2.97 -6.09
C VAL A 153 4.17 -4.47 -5.78
N LEU A 154 3.59 -4.90 -4.66
CA LEU A 154 3.61 -6.31 -4.23
C LEU A 154 2.80 -7.22 -5.16
N TYR A 155 1.66 -6.75 -5.67
CA TYR A 155 0.89 -7.50 -6.66
C TYR A 155 1.68 -7.67 -7.97
N VAL A 156 2.33 -6.60 -8.44
CA VAL A 156 3.21 -6.69 -9.61
C VAL A 156 4.36 -7.67 -9.36
N GLU A 157 4.93 -7.69 -8.15
CA GLU A 157 5.96 -8.67 -7.77
C GLU A 157 5.43 -10.11 -7.84
N ASP A 158 4.24 -10.34 -7.29
CA ASP A 158 3.60 -11.66 -7.26
C ASP A 158 3.25 -12.19 -8.65
N GLN A 159 2.79 -11.33 -9.55
CA GLN A 159 2.34 -11.69 -10.89
C GLN A 159 3.46 -11.70 -11.94
N LEU A 160 4.44 -10.80 -11.83
CA LEU A 160 5.43 -10.52 -12.87
C LEU A 160 6.88 -10.62 -12.38
N GLY A 161 7.08 -10.84 -11.07
CA GLY A 161 8.38 -10.98 -10.44
C GLY A 161 9.01 -9.68 -9.97
N TYR A 162 9.99 -9.81 -9.07
CA TYR A 162 10.65 -8.70 -8.39
C TYR A 162 11.22 -7.61 -9.32
N PRO A 163 11.88 -7.91 -10.46
CA PRO A 163 12.39 -6.85 -11.35
C PRO A 163 11.29 -5.93 -11.87
N MET A 164 10.08 -6.45 -12.11
CA MET A 164 8.94 -5.65 -12.57
C MET A 164 8.36 -4.79 -11.46
N SER A 165 8.36 -5.26 -10.21
CA SER A 165 7.94 -4.43 -9.07
C SER A 165 8.89 -3.24 -8.85
N ILE A 166 10.19 -3.42 -9.04
CA ILE A 166 11.15 -2.32 -9.01
C ILE A 166 10.89 -1.32 -10.14
N HIS A 167 10.56 -1.81 -11.33
CA HIS A 167 10.19 -0.93 -12.44
C HIS A 167 8.93 -0.12 -12.09
N TYR A 168 7.92 -0.73 -11.47
CA TYR A 168 6.72 -0.06 -10.97
C TYR A 168 7.07 1.05 -9.96
N LEU A 169 7.89 0.76 -8.97
CA LEU A 169 8.38 1.75 -8.01
C LEU A 169 9.10 2.93 -8.68
N LEU A 170 9.93 2.66 -9.67
CA LEU A 170 10.64 3.70 -10.41
C LEU A 170 9.69 4.63 -11.17
N GLU A 171 8.54 4.15 -11.65
CA GLU A 171 7.50 4.98 -12.26
C GLU A 171 6.75 5.87 -11.24
N LEU A 172 6.71 5.48 -9.96
CA LEU A 172 6.15 6.32 -8.88
C LEU A 172 7.07 7.48 -8.49
N ARG A 173 8.39 7.28 -8.57
CA ARG A 173 9.41 8.20 -8.08
C ARG A 173 9.27 9.66 -8.59
N PRO A 174 8.98 9.95 -9.87
CA PRO A 174 8.84 11.32 -10.36
C PRO A 174 7.67 12.10 -9.75
N ARG A 175 6.74 11.41 -9.09
CA ARG A 175 5.56 12.00 -8.44
C ARG A 175 5.85 12.46 -7.01
N ILE A 176 6.96 12.01 -6.40
CA ILE A 176 7.37 12.42 -5.05
C ILE A 176 7.82 13.87 -5.07
N ARG A 177 7.22 14.72 -4.24
CA ARG A 177 7.41 16.17 -4.23
C ARG A 177 8.30 16.67 -3.10
N ASN A 178 8.31 16.02 -1.95
CA ASN A 178 9.06 16.44 -0.76
C ASN A 178 8.81 17.92 -0.37
N ARG A 179 7.59 18.43 -0.58
CA ARG A 179 7.23 19.82 -0.27
C ARG A 179 7.05 20.05 1.23
N ARG A 180 6.56 19.03 1.92
CA ARG A 180 6.32 19.01 3.36
C ARG A 180 6.55 17.61 3.92
N ALA A 181 6.54 17.47 5.25
CA ALA A 181 6.52 16.17 5.89
C ALA A 181 5.25 15.39 5.48
N ILE A 182 5.30 14.07 5.48
CA ILE A 182 4.12 13.23 5.21
C ILE A 182 3.15 13.35 6.39
N VAL A 183 3.65 13.14 7.62
CA VAL A 183 2.89 13.38 8.84
C VAL A 183 3.19 14.80 9.31
N GLY A 184 2.12 15.59 9.46
CA GLY A 184 2.14 16.95 9.94
C GLY A 184 1.44 17.10 11.29
N PRO A 185 1.01 18.32 11.63
CA PRO A 185 0.21 18.53 12.84
C PRO A 185 -1.07 17.71 12.82
N ARG A 186 -1.39 17.07 13.94
CA ARG A 186 -2.67 16.41 14.21
C ARG A 186 -3.67 17.41 14.80
N ASP A 187 -4.93 17.03 14.82
CA ASP A 187 -6.05 17.88 15.25
C ASP A 187 -6.26 19.13 14.37
N GLU A 188 -5.69 19.12 13.18
CA GLU A 188 -5.81 20.17 12.15
C GLU A 188 -6.19 19.55 10.81
N TYR A 189 -6.68 20.37 9.86
CA TYR A 189 -6.87 19.91 8.49
C TYR A 189 -5.52 19.74 7.79
N TYR A 190 -4.89 18.60 8.01
CA TYR A 190 -3.64 18.21 7.35
C TYR A 190 -3.84 16.92 6.56
N TRP A 191 -3.41 16.93 5.33
CA TRP A 191 -3.39 15.77 4.46
C TRP A 191 -2.02 15.65 3.81
N GLY A 192 -1.38 14.48 3.88
CA GLY A 192 -0.02 14.23 3.39
C GLY A 192 0.18 14.39 1.87
N PHE A 193 -0.91 14.64 1.13
CA PHE A 193 -0.94 14.78 -0.32
C PHE A 193 -0.36 13.57 -1.06
N GLU A 194 0.09 13.77 -2.32
CA GLU A 194 0.65 12.73 -3.18
C GLU A 194 1.84 11.97 -2.56
N ASP A 195 2.58 12.62 -1.63
CA ASP A 195 3.71 11.98 -0.96
C ASP A 195 3.27 10.90 0.05
N ALA A 196 2.05 10.98 0.60
CA ALA A 196 1.49 9.92 1.42
C ALA A 196 1.39 8.59 0.63
N TYR A 197 1.05 8.66 -0.64
CA TYR A 197 0.98 7.55 -1.59
C TYR A 197 2.38 7.10 -2.05
N ASN A 198 2.97 7.89 -2.93
CA ASN A 198 4.17 7.50 -3.69
C ASN A 198 5.41 7.40 -2.80
N LYS A 199 5.66 8.39 -1.93
CA LYS A 199 6.78 8.34 -0.97
C LYS A 199 6.52 7.30 0.11
N GLY A 200 5.26 7.14 0.55
CA GLY A 200 4.86 6.07 1.49
C GLY A 200 5.25 4.69 0.97
N ALA A 201 4.92 4.35 -0.27
CA ALA A 201 5.33 3.09 -0.89
C ALA A 201 6.87 2.93 -0.96
N TRP A 202 7.60 3.99 -1.29
CA TRP A 202 9.06 3.97 -1.31
C TRP A 202 9.66 3.78 0.08
N ILE A 203 9.08 4.36 1.13
CA ILE A 203 9.50 4.18 2.52
C ILE A 203 9.38 2.71 2.93
N LEU A 204 8.25 2.07 2.62
CA LEU A 204 8.03 0.65 2.90
C LEU A 204 9.03 -0.24 2.17
N HIS A 205 9.29 0.04 0.89
CA HIS A 205 10.30 -0.69 0.14
C HIS A 205 11.72 -0.44 0.66
N THR A 206 12.03 0.78 1.09
CA THR A 206 13.32 1.09 1.72
C THR A 206 13.48 0.34 3.04
N MET A 207 12.43 0.27 3.87
CA MET A 207 12.44 -0.53 5.09
C MET A 207 12.68 -2.01 4.79
N ARG A 208 12.03 -2.58 3.76
CA ARG A 208 12.28 -3.95 3.30
C ARG A 208 13.76 -4.15 2.93
N SER A 209 14.34 -3.19 2.21
CA SER A 209 15.77 -3.24 1.82
C SER A 209 16.72 -3.08 3.02
N ILE A 210 16.33 -2.31 4.05
CA ILE A 210 17.12 -2.18 5.29
C ILE A 210 17.12 -3.50 6.05
N LEU A 211 15.96 -4.15 6.18
CA LEU A 211 15.82 -5.43 6.86
C LEU A 211 16.60 -6.53 6.16
N ASP A 212 16.63 -6.51 4.82
CA ASP A 212 17.30 -7.50 3.97
C ASP A 212 16.84 -8.94 4.27
N ASP A 213 15.60 -9.07 4.73
CA ASP A 213 14.93 -10.31 5.10
C ASP A 213 13.43 -10.20 4.77
N ASP A 214 13.01 -10.80 3.68
CA ASP A 214 11.61 -10.80 3.23
C ASP A 214 10.68 -11.51 4.22
N ASN A 215 11.15 -12.57 4.90
CA ASN A 215 10.32 -13.26 5.88
C ASN A 215 10.04 -12.35 7.09
N MET A 216 11.06 -11.61 7.54
CA MET A 216 10.92 -10.61 8.59
C MET A 216 9.97 -9.51 8.14
N PHE A 217 10.18 -8.94 6.94
CA PHE A 217 9.37 -7.85 6.42
C PHE A 217 7.88 -8.24 6.30
N PHE A 218 7.57 -9.34 5.61
CA PHE A 218 6.19 -9.80 5.48
C PHE A 218 5.61 -10.32 6.80
N GLY A 219 6.46 -10.83 7.69
CA GLY A 219 6.09 -11.17 9.06
C GLY A 219 5.60 -9.95 9.87
N ILE A 220 6.27 -8.80 9.70
CA ILE A 220 5.85 -7.52 10.28
C ILE A 220 4.47 -7.11 9.76
N LEU A 221 4.25 -7.12 8.44
CA LEU A 221 2.98 -6.70 7.85
C LEU A 221 1.81 -7.56 8.35
N LYS A 222 1.96 -8.88 8.30
CA LYS A 222 0.92 -9.82 8.79
C LYS A 222 0.72 -9.74 10.29
N GLY A 223 1.81 -9.57 11.03
CA GLY A 223 1.77 -9.47 12.48
C GLY A 223 1.06 -8.20 12.94
N PHE A 224 1.32 -7.07 12.29
CA PHE A 224 0.64 -5.81 12.58
C PHE A 224 -0.86 -5.90 12.30
N GLN A 225 -1.27 -6.50 11.18
CA GLN A 225 -2.69 -6.77 10.89
C GLN A 225 -3.36 -7.64 11.95
N ARG A 226 -2.66 -8.64 12.47
CA ARG A 226 -3.18 -9.55 13.50
C ARG A 226 -3.31 -8.87 14.87
N GLU A 227 -2.34 -8.02 15.24
CA GLU A 227 -2.26 -7.39 16.56
C GLU A 227 -3.14 -6.14 16.65
N PHE A 228 -3.20 -5.34 15.60
CA PHE A 228 -3.91 -4.06 15.54
C PHE A 228 -5.18 -4.09 14.68
N GLY A 229 -5.62 -5.26 14.27
CA GLY A 229 -6.85 -5.37 13.48
C GLY A 229 -8.07 -4.79 14.20
N SER A 230 -8.89 -4.03 13.48
CA SER A 230 -10.05 -3.26 13.96
C SER A 230 -9.70 -2.19 15.01
N GLN A 231 -8.49 -1.61 14.89
CA GLN A 231 -8.03 -0.55 15.79
C GLN A 231 -7.65 0.71 15.02
N ILE A 232 -7.63 1.81 15.76
CA ILE A 232 -7.13 3.12 15.33
C ILE A 232 -5.69 3.23 15.80
N VAL A 233 -4.76 3.54 14.88
CA VAL A 233 -3.32 3.59 15.15
C VAL A 233 -2.70 4.86 14.59
N CYS A 234 -1.66 5.36 15.24
CA CYS A 234 -0.82 6.43 14.73
C CYS A 234 0.48 5.85 14.13
N THR A 235 1.24 6.68 13.44
CA THR A 235 2.53 6.28 12.87
C THR A 235 3.49 5.74 13.92
N GLU A 236 3.47 6.29 15.13
CA GLU A 236 4.33 5.88 16.25
C GLU A 236 4.04 4.44 16.69
N ASP A 237 2.77 4.00 16.67
CA ASP A 237 2.38 2.62 17.02
C ASP A 237 3.02 1.61 16.05
N LEU A 238 3.03 1.95 14.75
CA LEU A 238 3.71 1.12 13.73
C LEU A 238 5.22 1.08 13.98
N VAL A 239 5.85 2.23 14.26
CA VAL A 239 7.28 2.31 14.52
C VAL A 239 7.66 1.50 15.76
N GLU A 240 6.89 1.62 16.85
CA GLU A 240 7.11 0.85 18.06
C GLU A 240 6.97 -0.65 17.83
N TYR A 241 5.94 -1.06 17.10
CA TYR A 241 5.75 -2.46 16.71
C TYR A 241 6.94 -3.00 15.92
N ILE A 242 7.42 -2.25 14.90
CA ILE A 242 8.58 -2.63 14.10
C ILE A 242 9.82 -2.79 14.98
N ASN A 243 10.07 -1.83 15.89
CA ASN A 243 11.20 -1.88 16.81
C ASN A 243 11.13 -3.12 17.72
N ASN A 244 9.96 -3.43 18.27
CA ASN A 244 9.76 -4.59 19.14
C ASN A 244 9.99 -5.91 18.39
N VAL A 245 9.51 -6.04 17.15
CA VAL A 245 9.65 -7.27 16.36
C VAL A 245 11.08 -7.47 15.87
N THR A 246 11.75 -6.39 15.45
CA THR A 246 13.08 -6.46 14.84
C THR A 246 14.21 -6.39 15.86
N GLY A 247 13.96 -5.83 17.04
CA GLY A 247 15.00 -5.46 18.02
C GLY A 247 15.90 -4.32 17.56
N GLN A 248 15.52 -3.61 16.48
CA GLN A 248 16.27 -2.47 15.92
C GLN A 248 15.48 -1.18 16.13
N ASP A 249 16.17 -0.04 16.24
CA ASP A 249 15.53 1.27 16.35
C ASP A 249 15.32 1.89 14.96
N PHE A 250 14.10 1.82 14.45
CA PHE A 250 13.67 2.45 13.20
C PHE A 250 13.20 3.90 13.37
N LYS A 251 13.12 4.42 14.60
CA LYS A 251 12.66 5.78 14.86
C LYS A 251 13.44 6.85 14.10
N PRO A 252 14.79 6.82 14.03
CA PRO A 252 15.55 7.79 13.21
C PRO A 252 15.22 7.72 11.72
N PHE A 253 14.97 6.52 11.18
CA PHE A 253 14.56 6.33 9.80
C PHE A 253 13.20 6.97 9.51
N PHE A 254 12.18 6.66 10.32
CA PHE A 254 10.85 7.25 10.15
C PHE A 254 10.84 8.75 10.42
N ASN A 255 11.61 9.24 11.39
CA ASN A 255 11.78 10.68 11.63
C ASN A 255 12.27 11.40 10.36
N GLN A 256 13.25 10.84 9.67
CA GLN A 256 13.80 11.43 8.45
C GLN A 256 12.82 11.42 7.28
N TYR A 257 12.09 10.32 7.08
CA TYR A 257 11.29 10.16 5.87
C TYR A 257 9.83 10.56 6.01
N ILE A 258 9.27 10.46 7.21
CA ILE A 258 7.85 10.72 7.50
C ILE A 258 7.65 12.10 8.11
N PHE A 259 8.44 12.44 9.16
CA PHE A 259 8.28 13.68 9.93
C PHE A 259 9.16 14.82 9.43
N ASP A 260 10.11 14.55 8.52
CA ASP A 260 10.88 15.57 7.81
C ASP A 260 10.66 15.45 6.30
N ARG A 261 10.71 16.59 5.61
CA ARG A 261 10.53 16.64 4.14
C ARG A 261 11.80 16.31 3.36
N ARG A 262 12.97 16.40 3.98
CA ARG A 262 14.27 16.30 3.30
C ARG A 262 14.66 14.85 3.09
N PRO A 263 14.84 14.38 1.84
CA PRO A 263 15.45 13.08 1.62
C PRO A 263 16.94 13.13 1.96
N PRO A 264 17.54 12.06 2.51
CA PRO A 264 18.98 11.95 2.67
C PRO A 264 19.69 12.04 1.33
N THR A 265 20.88 12.63 1.33
CA THR A 265 21.77 12.64 0.16
C THR A 265 23.02 11.84 0.48
N LEU A 266 23.34 10.83 -0.33
CA LEU A 266 24.58 10.10 -0.24
C LEU A 266 25.66 10.87 -1.01
N GLU A 267 26.67 11.36 -0.32
CA GLU A 267 27.88 11.90 -0.92
C GLU A 267 28.97 10.83 -0.91
N TYR A 268 29.70 10.71 -2.00
CA TYR A 268 30.83 9.79 -2.06
C TYR A 268 31.98 10.36 -2.90
N SER A 269 33.21 9.91 -2.59
CA SER A 269 34.39 10.21 -3.37
C SER A 269 35.34 9.00 -3.41
N LEU A 270 36.08 8.88 -4.49
CA LEU A 270 37.11 7.86 -4.67
C LEU A 270 38.50 8.54 -4.64
N SER A 271 39.39 8.08 -3.78
CA SER A 271 40.77 8.55 -3.71
C SER A 271 41.69 7.43 -3.24
N ASN A 272 42.78 7.18 -3.98
CA ASN A 272 43.79 6.16 -3.64
C ASN A 272 43.17 4.78 -3.39
N ASP A 273 42.27 4.33 -4.29
CA ASP A 273 41.53 3.07 -4.22
C ASP A 273 40.66 2.91 -2.97
N LYS A 274 40.32 4.01 -2.30
CA LYS A 274 39.43 4.05 -1.15
C LYS A 274 38.14 4.80 -1.50
N LEU A 275 37.01 4.22 -1.10
CA LEU A 275 35.70 4.85 -1.17
C LEU A 275 35.43 5.57 0.16
N PHE A 276 35.25 6.89 0.08
CA PHE A 276 34.76 7.73 1.18
C PHE A 276 33.28 8.03 0.90
N TYR A 277 32.44 7.91 1.92
CA TYR A 277 31.01 8.13 1.77
C TYR A 277 30.38 8.61 3.07
N ARG A 278 29.32 9.45 2.94
CA ARG A 278 28.55 9.94 4.08
C ARG A 278 27.14 10.32 3.65
N TYR A 279 26.24 10.43 4.61
CA TYR A 279 24.96 11.10 4.40
C TYR A 279 25.05 12.60 4.73
N THR A 280 24.35 13.41 3.91
CA THR A 280 24.08 14.83 4.16
C THR A 280 22.58 15.13 4.04
N GLY A 281 22.14 16.28 4.55
CA GLY A 281 20.71 16.63 4.57
C GLY A 281 19.89 15.80 5.52
N ILE A 282 20.51 15.21 6.53
CA ILE A 282 19.89 14.28 7.49
C ILE A 282 19.63 14.93 8.85
N LEU A 283 18.65 14.35 9.56
CA LEU A 283 18.44 14.65 10.97
C LEU A 283 19.54 14.01 11.83
N PRO A 284 19.78 14.53 13.05
CA PRO A 284 20.64 13.85 14.01
C PRO A 284 20.18 12.39 14.21
N GLU A 285 21.10 11.49 14.47
CA GLU A 285 20.86 10.06 14.71
C GLU A 285 20.43 9.26 13.46
N PHE A 286 20.14 9.89 12.33
CA PHE A 286 19.80 9.15 11.12
C PHE A 286 20.96 8.26 10.68
N SER A 287 20.65 6.98 10.51
CA SER A 287 21.58 5.97 10.00
C SER A 287 20.77 4.97 9.18
N MET A 288 21.25 4.65 8.00
CA MET A 288 20.58 3.72 7.11
C MET A 288 21.63 2.96 6.29
N PRO A 289 21.66 1.62 6.32
CA PRO A 289 22.51 0.87 5.42
C PRO A 289 22.05 1.02 3.98
N ILE A 290 23.00 0.93 3.05
CA ILE A 290 22.70 0.85 1.62
C ILE A 290 23.54 -0.24 0.96
N ASN A 291 22.97 -0.91 -0.02
CA ASN A 291 23.70 -1.85 -0.85
C ASN A 291 24.18 -1.14 -2.11
N VAL A 292 25.43 -1.31 -2.45
CA VAL A 292 26.09 -0.72 -3.63
C VAL A 292 26.85 -1.79 -4.40
N LEU A 293 27.00 -1.60 -5.70
CA LEU A 293 27.83 -2.48 -6.52
C LEU A 293 29.24 -1.87 -6.66
N VAL A 294 30.24 -2.56 -6.15
CA VAL A 294 31.64 -2.20 -6.31
C VAL A 294 32.32 -3.28 -7.15
N ASN A 295 32.76 -2.92 -8.37
CA ASN A 295 33.35 -3.89 -9.32
C ASN A 295 32.47 -5.13 -9.57
N LYS A 296 31.15 -4.99 -9.57
CA LYS A 296 30.09 -6.03 -9.69
C LYS A 296 29.83 -6.83 -8.41
N ASP A 297 30.58 -6.64 -7.35
CA ASP A 297 30.30 -7.25 -6.05
C ASP A 297 29.32 -6.37 -5.27
N GLU A 298 28.31 -6.96 -4.68
CA GLU A 298 27.40 -6.26 -3.79
C GLU A 298 28.05 -6.02 -2.45
N VAL A 299 28.08 -4.77 -2.00
CA VAL A 299 28.66 -4.36 -0.73
C VAL A 299 27.63 -3.55 0.05
N ARG A 300 27.38 -3.96 1.29
CA ARG A 300 26.51 -3.24 2.22
C ARG A 300 27.34 -2.17 2.95
N LEU A 301 27.01 -0.92 2.71
CA LEU A 301 27.64 0.22 3.37
C LEU A 301 26.76 0.71 4.53
N GLN A 302 27.41 1.26 5.57
CA GLN A 302 26.75 1.95 6.68
C GLN A 302 27.24 3.40 6.69
N PRO A 303 26.64 4.31 5.89
CA PRO A 303 27.05 5.70 5.88
C PRO A 303 26.74 6.38 7.22
N THR A 304 27.65 7.24 7.66
CA THR A 304 27.52 8.08 8.84
C THR A 304 27.58 9.55 8.45
N THR A 305 27.47 10.45 9.41
CA THR A 305 27.60 11.90 9.20
C THR A 305 29.05 12.37 9.06
N VAL A 306 30.00 11.51 9.35
CA VAL A 306 31.45 11.85 9.40
C VAL A 306 32.24 11.03 8.41
#